data_8549732bf68ed8036fbdc4e79a363d44
#
_entry.id   8549732bf68ed8036fbdc4e79a363d44
#
_cell.length_a   1.000
_cell.length_b   1.000
_cell.length_c   1.000
_cell.angle_alpha   90.00
_cell.angle_beta   90.00
_cell.angle_gamma   90.00
#
_symmetry.space_group_name_H-M   'P 1'
#
loop_
_entity.id
_entity.type
_entity.pdbx_description
1 polymer ?
#
loop_
_entity_poly.entity_id
_entity_poly.type
_entity_poly.pdbx_seq_one_letter_code
_entity_poly.pdbx_strand_id
1 'polypeptide(L)'
;MAEQVLQIPGPEGPLQGTLVSGAEPSAPMVLIIPGSGPTNRDGNSPLGIRAAPYRLLAQELAARDIHSVRIDKRGMFGSRAAITDPDQVRMQDYAYDVGAWVEYLADRGSQRCIWLLGHSEGGLVALQTAQHSTRLCGLILVATPGRPLASVLRDQLESNPANQPLMPEALNIISALEQGKTVAEVSAPLEPLFRPQVQGYLISIFQVDPVQLIKNVNGPVLILQGTDDLQVHTEDARALSKAKPDAIVKVLPRVNHVLKEVPEGDTQANLRSYAQRDLPLAQGVVEAIVAVVKP
;
A
#
# COMPACT_ATOMS: atom_id res chain seq x y z
N MET A 1 23.06 -7.56 3.04
CA MET A 1 22.09 -8.48 3.64
C MET A 1 21.56 -9.40 2.54
N ALA A 2 21.42 -10.70 2.84
CA ALA A 2 20.93 -11.67 1.86
C ALA A 2 19.41 -11.52 1.69
N GLU A 3 18.95 -11.54 0.45
CA GLU A 3 17.54 -11.59 0.11
C GLU A 3 17.16 -13.04 -0.24
N GLN A 4 16.04 -13.52 0.29
CA GLN A 4 15.52 -14.85 0.00
C GLN A 4 14.13 -14.73 -0.63
N VAL A 5 13.96 -15.33 -1.81
CA VAL A 5 12.62 -15.44 -2.41
C VAL A 5 11.83 -16.50 -1.66
N LEU A 6 10.63 -16.13 -1.24
CA LEU A 6 9.65 -17.03 -0.64
C LEU A 6 8.49 -17.24 -1.61
N GLN A 7 7.88 -18.41 -1.50
CA GLN A 7 6.66 -18.76 -2.22
C GLN A 7 5.68 -19.42 -1.26
N ILE A 8 4.40 -19.05 -1.37
CA ILE A 8 3.31 -19.72 -0.68
C ILE A 8 2.27 -20.16 -1.72
N PRO A 9 1.44 -21.17 -1.41
CA PRO A 9 0.31 -21.50 -2.27
C PRO A 9 -0.61 -20.29 -2.47
N GLY A 10 -0.97 -20.02 -3.71
CA GLY A 10 -2.02 -19.08 -4.08
C GLY A 10 -3.17 -19.82 -4.77
N PRO A 11 -4.22 -19.10 -5.22
CA PRO A 11 -5.43 -19.75 -5.73
C PRO A 11 -5.20 -20.61 -6.98
N GLU A 12 -4.39 -20.15 -7.94
CA GLU A 12 -4.11 -20.86 -9.20
C GLU A 12 -2.62 -21.19 -9.36
N GLY A 13 -1.75 -20.51 -8.61
CA GLY A 13 -0.31 -20.65 -8.65
C GLY A 13 0.33 -19.92 -7.48
N PRO A 14 1.66 -19.95 -7.34
CA PRO A 14 2.34 -19.43 -6.18
C PRO A 14 2.21 -17.91 -6.06
N LEU A 15 2.01 -17.43 -4.83
CA LEU A 15 2.27 -16.06 -4.43
C LEU A 15 3.74 -15.93 -4.03
N GLN A 16 4.39 -14.87 -4.48
CA GLN A 16 5.81 -14.63 -4.23
C GLN A 16 6.06 -13.42 -3.35
N GLY A 17 7.09 -13.53 -2.51
CA GLY A 17 7.64 -12.45 -1.71
C GLY A 17 9.15 -12.55 -1.62
N THR A 18 9.78 -11.52 -1.04
CA THR A 18 11.21 -11.50 -0.73
C THR A 18 11.41 -11.20 0.74
N LEU A 19 12.04 -12.13 1.45
CA LEU A 19 12.46 -11.98 2.85
C LEU A 19 13.82 -11.29 2.92
N VAL A 20 13.93 -10.31 3.81
CA VAL A 20 15.20 -9.77 4.30
C VAL A 20 15.22 -9.98 5.82
N SER A 21 16.22 -10.68 6.31
CA SER A 21 16.30 -11.03 7.73
C SER A 21 17.14 -10.04 8.52
N GLY A 22 16.68 -9.73 9.73
CA GLY A 22 17.51 -9.19 10.80
C GLY A 22 18.50 -10.24 11.32
N ALA A 23 19.33 -9.87 12.26
CA ALA A 23 20.38 -10.74 12.80
C ALA A 23 19.82 -11.83 13.73
N GLU A 24 18.85 -11.46 14.58
CA GLU A 24 18.30 -12.33 15.59
C GLU A 24 17.13 -13.16 15.07
N PRO A 25 17.12 -14.50 15.21
CA PRO A 25 15.99 -15.33 14.75
C PRO A 25 14.64 -14.99 15.40
N SER A 26 14.67 -14.37 16.59
CA SER A 26 13.49 -13.94 17.33
C SER A 26 13.05 -12.50 17.02
N ALA A 27 13.69 -11.84 16.04
CA ALA A 27 13.34 -10.48 15.65
C ALA A 27 11.89 -10.38 15.17
N PRO A 28 11.22 -9.24 15.36
CA PRO A 28 9.89 -9.00 14.85
C PRO A 28 9.82 -9.13 13.31
N MET A 29 8.66 -9.52 12.80
CA MET A 29 8.40 -9.69 11.36
C MET A 29 7.41 -8.64 10.86
N VAL A 30 7.78 -7.95 9.78
CA VAL A 30 6.93 -6.99 9.07
C VAL A 30 6.60 -7.51 7.68
N LEU A 31 5.32 -7.63 7.34
CA LEU A 31 4.84 -7.93 6.00
C LEU A 31 4.49 -6.62 5.29
N ILE A 32 5.18 -6.32 4.19
CA ILE A 32 5.03 -5.07 3.43
C ILE A 32 4.11 -5.31 2.22
N ILE A 33 2.99 -4.59 2.20
CA ILE A 33 1.92 -4.68 1.20
C ILE A 33 2.05 -3.48 0.26
N PRO A 34 2.24 -3.71 -1.06
CA PRO A 34 2.42 -2.64 -2.03
C PRO A 34 1.14 -1.84 -2.29
N GLY A 35 1.33 -0.61 -2.79
CA GLY A 35 0.26 0.28 -3.24
C GLY A 35 -0.42 -0.15 -4.53
N SER A 36 -1.22 0.77 -5.09
CA SER A 36 -2.08 0.54 -6.27
C SER A 36 -1.30 0.24 -7.55
N GLY A 37 -2.05 -0.27 -8.53
CA GLY A 37 -1.55 -0.57 -9.88
C GLY A 37 -0.48 -1.65 -9.92
N PRO A 38 0.30 -1.71 -11.01
CA PRO A 38 1.36 -2.69 -11.20
C PRO A 38 2.62 -2.27 -10.43
N THR A 39 2.50 -2.20 -9.10
CA THR A 39 3.60 -1.92 -8.19
C THR A 39 4.16 -3.23 -7.66
N ASN A 40 5.46 -3.47 -7.92
CA ASN A 40 6.13 -4.68 -7.48
C ASN A 40 6.54 -4.63 -6.00
N ARG A 41 7.01 -5.75 -5.49
CA ARG A 41 7.46 -5.91 -4.10
C ARG A 41 8.58 -4.96 -3.67
N ASP A 42 9.28 -4.31 -4.60
CA ASP A 42 10.30 -3.31 -4.31
C ASP A 42 9.74 -1.88 -4.24
N GLY A 43 8.49 -1.68 -4.68
CA GLY A 43 7.85 -0.38 -4.79
C GLY A 43 8.11 0.31 -6.13
N ASN A 44 8.53 -0.45 -7.15
CA ASN A 44 8.70 0.04 -8.51
C ASN A 44 7.49 -0.28 -9.38
N SER A 45 7.28 0.53 -10.43
CA SER A 45 6.21 0.33 -11.40
C SER A 45 6.71 0.59 -12.81
N PRO A 46 6.25 -0.18 -13.82
CA PRO A 46 6.54 0.09 -15.23
C PRO A 46 6.02 1.46 -15.70
N LEU A 47 5.14 2.10 -14.91
CA LEU A 47 4.63 3.46 -15.14
C LEU A 47 5.62 4.57 -14.74
N GLY A 48 6.91 4.27 -14.60
CA GLY A 48 7.97 5.24 -14.36
C GLY A 48 8.47 5.34 -12.92
N ILE A 49 7.91 4.57 -12.00
CA ILE A 49 8.36 4.57 -10.60
C ILE A 49 9.55 3.63 -10.44
N ARG A 50 10.69 4.17 -9.99
CA ARG A 50 11.95 3.43 -9.75
C ARG A 50 12.56 3.72 -8.38
N ALA A 51 11.84 4.41 -7.51
CA ALA A 51 12.31 4.88 -6.20
C ALA A 51 12.61 3.74 -5.20
N ALA A 52 12.13 2.53 -5.46
CA ALA A 52 12.32 1.31 -4.67
C ALA A 52 12.11 1.48 -3.14
N PRO A 53 11.05 2.18 -2.67
CA PRO A 53 10.90 2.51 -1.26
C PRO A 53 10.81 1.27 -0.37
N TYR A 54 10.14 0.20 -0.81
CA TYR A 54 9.98 -0.99 0.02
C TYR A 54 11.25 -1.82 0.13
N ARG A 55 12.08 -1.86 -0.93
CA ARG A 55 13.37 -2.52 -0.87
C ARG A 55 14.31 -1.79 0.10
N LEU A 56 14.38 -0.46 0.00
CA LEU A 56 15.18 0.35 0.91
C LEU A 56 14.68 0.20 2.35
N LEU A 57 13.36 0.22 2.56
CA LEU A 57 12.78 0.02 3.88
C LEU A 57 13.15 -1.35 4.47
N ALA A 58 13.06 -2.42 3.69
CA ALA A 58 13.42 -3.76 4.13
C ALA A 58 14.89 -3.86 4.55
N GLN A 59 15.79 -3.19 3.82
CA GLN A 59 17.21 -3.14 4.15
C GLN A 59 17.45 -2.38 5.46
N GLU A 60 16.80 -1.25 5.65
CA GLU A 60 16.89 -0.44 6.86
C GLU A 60 16.29 -1.13 8.10
N LEU A 61 15.17 -1.85 7.90
CA LEU A 61 14.57 -2.66 8.97
C LEU A 61 15.50 -3.80 9.41
N ALA A 62 16.09 -4.51 8.45
CA ALA A 62 17.02 -5.59 8.74
C ALA A 62 18.30 -5.11 9.46
N ALA A 63 18.80 -3.90 9.10
CA ALA A 63 19.91 -3.26 9.82
C ALA A 63 19.58 -2.93 11.30
N ARG A 64 18.28 -2.88 11.63
CA ARG A 64 17.75 -2.64 12.99
C ARG A 64 17.15 -3.89 13.61
N ASP A 65 17.54 -5.03 13.07
CA ASP A 65 17.14 -6.34 13.56
C ASP A 65 15.61 -6.54 13.56
N ILE A 66 14.99 -6.26 12.41
CA ILE A 66 13.59 -6.51 12.11
C ILE A 66 13.54 -7.28 10.79
N HIS A 67 12.91 -8.46 10.79
CA HIS A 67 12.66 -9.21 9.57
C HIS A 67 11.58 -8.52 8.75
N SER A 68 11.67 -8.61 7.43
CA SER A 68 10.59 -8.13 6.57
C SER A 68 10.38 -9.02 5.35
N VAL A 69 9.13 -9.17 4.95
CA VAL A 69 8.74 -9.80 3.70
C VAL A 69 7.99 -8.78 2.85
N ARG A 70 8.45 -8.56 1.63
CA ARG A 70 7.80 -7.73 0.61
C ARG A 70 7.13 -8.66 -0.39
N ILE A 71 5.87 -8.43 -0.70
CA ILE A 71 5.08 -9.32 -1.56
C ILE A 71 4.72 -8.70 -2.91
N ASP A 72 4.55 -9.53 -3.93
CA ASP A 72 3.85 -9.16 -5.16
C ASP A 72 2.37 -9.54 -5.04
N LYS A 73 1.49 -8.63 -5.48
CA LYS A 73 0.06 -8.93 -5.55
C LYS A 73 -0.22 -10.04 -6.55
N ARG A 74 -1.27 -10.88 -6.29
CA ARG A 74 -1.71 -11.90 -7.25
C ARG A 74 -1.90 -11.29 -8.64
N GLY A 75 -1.53 -12.03 -9.67
CA GLY A 75 -1.61 -11.59 -11.06
C GLY A 75 -0.48 -10.67 -11.50
N MET A 76 0.46 -10.32 -10.63
CA MET A 76 1.53 -9.37 -10.92
C MET A 76 2.91 -9.96 -10.66
N PHE A 77 3.89 -9.57 -11.47
CA PHE A 77 5.32 -9.90 -11.32
C PHE A 77 5.58 -11.37 -10.96
N GLY A 78 6.14 -11.65 -9.79
CA GLY A 78 6.43 -13.01 -9.35
C GLY A 78 5.19 -13.83 -9.01
N SER A 79 4.06 -13.17 -8.71
CA SER A 79 2.76 -13.79 -8.42
C SER A 79 1.82 -13.82 -9.63
N ARG A 80 2.33 -13.61 -10.86
CA ARG A 80 1.48 -13.54 -12.06
C ARG A 80 0.69 -14.81 -12.35
N ALA A 81 1.23 -15.96 -11.95
CA ALA A 81 0.58 -17.26 -12.14
C ALA A 81 -0.51 -17.56 -11.08
N ALA A 82 -0.70 -16.70 -10.10
CA ALA A 82 -1.68 -16.91 -9.05
C ALA A 82 -3.13 -16.58 -9.45
N ILE A 83 -3.37 -16.23 -10.70
CA ILE A 83 -4.70 -16.00 -11.28
C ILE A 83 -4.79 -16.55 -12.69
N THR A 84 -5.99 -16.93 -13.10
CA THR A 84 -6.32 -17.25 -14.51
C THR A 84 -6.92 -16.08 -15.23
N ASP A 85 -7.74 -15.27 -14.56
CA ASP A 85 -8.43 -14.12 -15.13
C ASP A 85 -8.22 -12.86 -14.26
N PRO A 86 -7.38 -11.90 -14.72
CA PRO A 86 -7.13 -10.64 -14.01
C PRO A 86 -8.40 -9.82 -13.76
N ASP A 87 -9.43 -9.94 -14.60
CA ASP A 87 -10.65 -9.14 -14.53
C ASP A 87 -11.55 -9.57 -13.35
N GLN A 88 -11.30 -10.76 -12.80
CA GLN A 88 -12.04 -11.29 -11.65
C GLN A 88 -11.43 -10.89 -10.31
N VAL A 89 -10.25 -10.28 -10.28
CA VAL A 89 -9.60 -9.87 -9.02
C VAL A 89 -10.41 -8.76 -8.34
N ARG A 90 -10.59 -8.91 -7.04
CA ARG A 90 -11.29 -7.95 -6.16
C ARG A 90 -10.38 -7.56 -4.98
N MET A 91 -10.74 -6.49 -4.29
CA MET A 91 -10.02 -6.04 -3.09
C MET A 91 -9.91 -7.13 -2.03
N GLN A 92 -10.97 -7.91 -1.83
CA GLN A 92 -11.04 -9.00 -0.88
C GLN A 92 -10.03 -10.12 -1.19
N ASP A 93 -9.71 -10.31 -2.46
CA ASP A 93 -8.73 -11.31 -2.89
C ASP A 93 -7.32 -10.96 -2.41
N TYR A 94 -6.95 -9.68 -2.46
CA TYR A 94 -5.67 -9.22 -1.92
C TYR A 94 -5.63 -9.34 -0.39
N ALA A 95 -6.73 -9.02 0.29
CA ALA A 95 -6.82 -9.21 1.75
C ALA A 95 -6.70 -10.69 2.14
N TYR A 96 -7.29 -11.59 1.36
CA TYR A 96 -7.17 -13.05 1.55
C TYR A 96 -5.72 -13.52 1.38
N ASP A 97 -5.03 -13.07 0.33
CA ASP A 97 -3.62 -13.40 0.09
C ASP A 97 -2.72 -12.92 1.23
N VAL A 98 -2.94 -11.68 1.71
CA VAL A 98 -2.20 -11.15 2.85
C VAL A 98 -2.46 -11.98 4.11
N GLY A 99 -3.69 -12.42 4.33
CA GLY A 99 -4.04 -13.35 5.41
C GLY A 99 -3.25 -14.66 5.30
N ALA A 100 -3.15 -15.25 4.10
CA ALA A 100 -2.37 -16.45 3.87
C ALA A 100 -0.86 -16.25 4.15
N TRP A 101 -0.31 -15.09 3.78
CA TRP A 101 1.05 -14.72 4.14
C TRP A 101 1.24 -14.58 5.64
N VAL A 102 0.28 -13.98 6.36
CA VAL A 102 0.33 -13.84 7.83
C VAL A 102 0.41 -15.22 8.48
N GLU A 103 -0.48 -16.16 8.11
CA GLU A 103 -0.49 -17.52 8.65
C GLU A 103 0.84 -18.25 8.36
N TYR A 104 1.31 -18.18 7.11
CA TYR A 104 2.56 -18.81 6.71
C TYR A 104 3.77 -18.30 7.52
N LEU A 105 3.87 -16.99 7.71
CA LEU A 105 5.00 -16.37 8.41
C LEU A 105 4.93 -16.62 9.91
N ALA A 106 3.75 -16.54 10.50
CA ALA A 106 3.54 -16.77 11.92
C ALA A 106 3.73 -18.26 12.33
N ASP A 107 3.53 -19.21 11.41
CA ASP A 107 3.80 -20.63 11.66
C ASP A 107 5.28 -20.99 11.59
N ARG A 108 6.07 -20.22 10.86
CA ARG A 108 7.49 -20.49 10.59
C ARG A 108 8.44 -19.61 11.42
N GLY A 109 7.96 -18.46 11.85
CA GLY A 109 8.73 -17.52 12.67
C GLY A 109 8.72 -17.92 14.14
N SER A 110 9.66 -17.36 14.92
CA SER A 110 9.64 -17.40 16.38
C SER A 110 8.55 -16.50 16.96
N GLN A 111 8.06 -15.54 16.18
CA GLN A 111 6.96 -14.64 16.52
C GLN A 111 5.63 -15.26 16.10
N ARG A 112 4.66 -15.25 17.02
CA ARG A 112 3.32 -15.79 16.75
C ARG A 112 2.38 -14.80 16.05
N CYS A 113 2.82 -13.56 15.90
CA CYS A 113 2.06 -12.50 15.22
C CYS A 113 2.97 -11.72 14.25
N ILE A 114 2.36 -11.08 13.28
CA ILE A 114 3.01 -10.36 12.17
C ILE A 114 2.54 -8.90 12.18
N TRP A 115 3.46 -7.97 12.00
CA TRP A 115 3.14 -6.58 11.71
C TRP A 115 2.76 -6.44 10.24
N LEU A 116 1.60 -5.84 9.93
CA LEU A 116 1.25 -5.48 8.56
C LEU A 116 1.64 -4.03 8.30
N LEU A 117 2.49 -3.80 7.32
CA LEU A 117 2.78 -2.48 6.78
C LEU A 117 2.12 -2.36 5.41
N GLY A 118 1.08 -1.54 5.33
CA GLY A 118 0.41 -1.23 4.07
C GLY A 118 0.76 0.19 3.59
N HIS A 119 1.22 0.30 2.36
CA HIS A 119 1.50 1.59 1.73
C HIS A 119 0.39 1.96 0.76
N SER A 120 -0.15 3.19 0.87
CA SER A 120 -1.20 3.68 -0.02
C SER A 120 -2.41 2.73 -0.05
N GLU A 121 -2.83 2.22 -1.21
CA GLU A 121 -3.86 1.17 -1.35
C GLU A 121 -3.55 -0.07 -0.48
N GLY A 122 -2.28 -0.43 -0.33
CA GLY A 122 -1.85 -1.53 0.54
C GLY A 122 -2.27 -1.35 2.00
N GLY A 123 -2.47 -0.12 2.45
CA GLY A 123 -3.03 0.18 3.76
C GLY A 123 -4.51 -0.19 3.86
N LEU A 124 -5.28 -0.01 2.79
CA LEU A 124 -6.68 -0.48 2.72
C LEU A 124 -6.74 -2.01 2.75
N VAL A 125 -5.80 -2.68 2.05
CA VAL A 125 -5.66 -4.15 2.11
C VAL A 125 -5.34 -4.60 3.53
N ALA A 126 -4.40 -3.94 4.22
CA ALA A 126 -4.05 -4.25 5.61
C ALA A 126 -5.24 -4.07 6.55
N LEU A 127 -6.00 -2.99 6.41
CA LEU A 127 -7.22 -2.73 7.19
C LEU A 127 -8.28 -3.82 6.96
N GLN A 128 -8.48 -4.25 5.71
CA GLN A 128 -9.42 -5.31 5.37
C GLN A 128 -8.97 -6.66 5.92
N THR A 129 -7.67 -6.99 5.81
CA THR A 129 -7.10 -8.22 6.38
C THR A 129 -7.28 -8.27 7.90
N ALA A 130 -7.11 -7.13 8.58
CA ALA A 130 -7.23 -7.04 10.03
C ALA A 130 -8.64 -7.32 10.57
N GLN A 131 -9.67 -7.29 9.72
CA GLN A 131 -11.03 -7.65 10.14
C GLN A 131 -11.19 -9.15 10.41
N HIS A 132 -10.29 -9.98 9.88
CA HIS A 132 -10.41 -11.44 9.91
C HIS A 132 -9.20 -12.16 10.49
N SER A 133 -8.04 -11.51 10.59
CA SER A 133 -6.83 -12.12 11.11
C SER A 133 -6.67 -11.86 12.62
N THR A 134 -6.38 -12.91 13.36
CA THR A 134 -6.09 -12.86 14.81
C THR A 134 -4.59 -12.91 15.12
N ARG A 135 -3.74 -13.04 14.10
CA ARG A 135 -2.29 -13.19 14.25
C ARG A 135 -1.51 -11.94 13.88
N LEU A 136 -2.09 -10.76 14.14
CA LEU A 136 -1.45 -9.48 13.90
C LEU A 136 -0.90 -8.91 15.20
N CYS A 137 0.37 -8.46 15.17
CA CYS A 137 0.98 -7.67 16.23
C CYS A 137 0.46 -6.23 16.21
N GLY A 138 0.12 -5.72 15.05
CA GLY A 138 -0.43 -4.39 14.81
C GLY A 138 -0.34 -3.99 13.35
N LEU A 139 -0.75 -2.76 13.05
CA LEU A 139 -0.75 -2.19 11.70
C LEU A 139 0.17 -0.96 11.60
N ILE A 140 0.78 -0.81 10.44
CA ILE A 140 1.57 0.36 10.04
C ILE A 140 0.97 0.85 8.73
N LEU A 141 0.24 1.95 8.79
CA LEU A 141 -0.47 2.55 7.68
C LEU A 141 0.36 3.72 7.14
N VAL A 142 0.98 3.55 5.99
CA VAL A 142 1.89 4.53 5.39
C VAL A 142 1.21 5.17 4.18
N ALA A 143 1.04 6.48 4.18
CA ALA A 143 0.40 7.22 3.08
C ALA A 143 -0.94 6.56 2.66
N THR A 144 -1.72 6.11 3.66
CA THR A 144 -2.94 5.33 3.45
C THR A 144 -4.15 6.25 3.33
N PRO A 145 -5.03 6.06 2.32
CA PRO A 145 -6.28 6.80 2.23
C PRO A 145 -7.14 6.65 3.50
N GLY A 146 -7.58 7.76 4.06
CA GLY A 146 -8.52 7.83 5.18
C GLY A 146 -9.94 8.16 4.73
N ARG A 147 -10.14 8.36 3.44
CA ARG A 147 -11.42 8.58 2.77
C ARG A 147 -11.66 7.47 1.74
N PRO A 148 -12.91 7.24 1.29
CA PRO A 148 -13.17 6.32 0.18
C PRO A 148 -12.25 6.62 -1.01
N LEU A 149 -11.67 5.57 -1.60
CA LEU A 149 -10.64 5.74 -2.65
C LEU A 149 -11.18 6.51 -3.87
N ALA A 150 -12.49 6.41 -4.16
CA ALA A 150 -13.13 7.20 -5.21
C ALA A 150 -12.97 8.72 -4.98
N SER A 151 -13.07 9.19 -3.73
CA SER A 151 -12.86 10.61 -3.39
C SER A 151 -11.40 11.02 -3.58
N VAL A 152 -10.47 10.19 -3.12
CA VAL A 152 -9.03 10.43 -3.30
C VAL A 152 -8.65 10.48 -4.78
N LEU A 153 -9.23 9.59 -5.60
CA LEU A 153 -8.98 9.57 -7.04
C LEU A 153 -9.52 10.82 -7.75
N ARG A 154 -10.68 11.34 -7.31
CA ARG A 154 -11.19 12.63 -7.80
C ARG A 154 -10.20 13.76 -7.53
N ASP A 155 -9.74 13.88 -6.29
CA ASP A 155 -8.77 14.93 -5.91
C ASP A 155 -7.48 14.82 -6.72
N GLN A 156 -6.96 13.60 -6.93
CA GLN A 156 -5.77 13.37 -7.75
C GLN A 156 -5.95 13.79 -9.21
N LEU A 157 -7.11 13.52 -9.79
CA LEU A 157 -7.42 13.92 -11.17
C LEU A 157 -7.60 15.43 -11.28
N GLU A 158 -8.30 16.06 -10.32
CA GLU A 158 -8.55 17.51 -10.28
C GLU A 158 -7.28 18.32 -10.03
N SER A 159 -6.33 17.76 -9.27
CA SER A 159 -5.07 18.46 -8.94
C SER A 159 -4.15 18.69 -10.14
N ASN A 160 -4.35 17.95 -11.24
CA ASN A 160 -3.57 18.12 -12.47
C ASN A 160 -4.37 18.89 -13.52
N PRO A 161 -4.01 20.17 -13.82
CA PRO A 161 -4.72 20.97 -14.83
C PRO A 161 -4.80 20.34 -16.22
N ALA A 162 -3.86 19.46 -16.59
CA ALA A 162 -3.90 18.76 -17.86
C ALA A 162 -5.08 17.80 -17.98
N ASN A 163 -5.70 17.40 -16.88
CA ASN A 163 -6.87 16.53 -16.87
C ASN A 163 -8.19 17.29 -17.09
N GLN A 164 -8.21 18.61 -17.07
CA GLN A 164 -9.44 19.40 -17.21
C GLN A 164 -10.36 18.97 -18.37
N PRO A 165 -9.87 18.68 -19.58
CA PRO A 165 -10.72 18.20 -20.67
C PRO A 165 -11.35 16.83 -20.42
N LEU A 166 -10.74 16.03 -19.53
CA LEU A 166 -11.14 14.65 -19.24
C LEU A 166 -12.07 14.56 -18.02
N MET A 167 -12.14 15.60 -17.20
CA MET A 167 -12.86 15.59 -15.92
C MET A 167 -14.33 15.20 -16.04
N PRO A 168 -15.11 15.71 -16.99
CA PRO A 168 -16.53 15.32 -17.10
C PRO A 168 -16.71 13.81 -17.28
N GLU A 169 -15.91 13.19 -18.15
CA GLU A 169 -15.97 11.73 -18.38
C GLU A 169 -15.46 10.96 -17.15
N ALA A 170 -14.32 11.35 -16.60
CA ALA A 170 -13.72 10.71 -15.44
C ALA A 170 -14.66 10.69 -14.22
N LEU A 171 -15.31 11.84 -13.93
CA LEU A 171 -16.27 11.94 -12.82
C LEU A 171 -17.51 11.08 -13.04
N ASN A 172 -18.00 10.98 -14.28
CA ASN A 172 -19.12 10.11 -14.63
C ASN A 172 -18.76 8.63 -14.44
N ILE A 173 -17.55 8.22 -14.86
CA ILE A 173 -17.07 6.86 -14.68
C ILE A 173 -16.94 6.54 -13.18
N ILE A 174 -16.27 7.39 -12.40
CA ILE A 174 -16.12 7.18 -10.95
C ILE A 174 -17.50 7.04 -10.29
N SER A 175 -18.44 7.90 -10.63
CA SER A 175 -19.80 7.87 -10.06
C SER A 175 -20.57 6.61 -10.42
N ALA A 176 -20.39 6.08 -11.63
CA ALA A 176 -20.97 4.81 -12.04
C ALA A 176 -20.36 3.64 -11.26
N LEU A 177 -19.03 3.61 -11.11
CA LEU A 177 -18.31 2.56 -10.38
C LEU A 177 -18.66 2.56 -8.88
N GLU A 178 -18.86 3.71 -8.25
CA GLU A 178 -19.33 3.79 -6.87
C GLU A 178 -20.73 3.17 -6.69
N GLN A 179 -21.56 3.23 -7.74
CA GLN A 179 -22.88 2.59 -7.76
C GLN A 179 -22.82 1.10 -8.14
N GLY A 180 -21.63 0.53 -8.32
CA GLY A 180 -21.45 -0.85 -8.74
C GLY A 180 -21.74 -1.09 -10.23
N LYS A 181 -21.79 -0.03 -11.05
CA LYS A 181 -22.07 -0.10 -12.49
C LYS A 181 -20.80 0.03 -13.30
N THR A 182 -20.59 -0.83 -14.26
CA THR A 182 -19.48 -0.74 -15.21
C THR A 182 -19.81 0.20 -16.38
N VAL A 183 -18.77 0.77 -17.00
CA VAL A 183 -18.84 1.63 -18.16
C VAL A 183 -18.09 0.95 -19.31
N ALA A 184 -18.77 0.67 -20.42
CA ALA A 184 -18.17 -0.09 -21.52
C ALA A 184 -17.20 0.75 -22.36
N GLU A 185 -17.52 2.02 -22.57
CA GLU A 185 -16.73 2.92 -23.39
C GLU A 185 -15.95 3.88 -22.50
N VAL A 186 -14.63 3.87 -22.66
CA VAL A 186 -13.69 4.73 -21.94
C VAL A 186 -12.75 5.34 -22.96
N SER A 187 -12.58 6.68 -22.93
CA SER A 187 -11.66 7.34 -23.85
C SER A 187 -10.21 6.91 -23.62
N ALA A 188 -9.41 6.86 -24.68
CA ALA A 188 -8.04 6.39 -24.65
C ALA A 188 -7.16 7.03 -23.54
N PRO A 189 -7.27 8.35 -23.25
CA PRO A 189 -6.52 8.94 -22.14
C PRO A 189 -6.90 8.42 -20.75
N LEU A 190 -8.14 7.92 -20.56
CA LEU A 190 -8.64 7.39 -19.30
C LEU A 190 -8.54 5.87 -19.18
N GLU A 191 -8.25 5.15 -20.27
CA GLU A 191 -8.07 3.69 -20.26
C GLU A 191 -7.04 3.18 -19.22
N PRO A 192 -5.90 3.85 -19.00
CA PRO A 192 -4.94 3.38 -18.00
C PRO A 192 -5.52 3.25 -16.59
N LEU A 193 -6.56 4.05 -16.27
CA LEU A 193 -7.24 4.06 -14.96
C LEU A 193 -8.54 3.26 -14.95
N PHE A 194 -9.32 3.31 -16.06
CA PHE A 194 -10.73 2.89 -16.06
C PHE A 194 -11.08 1.86 -17.13
N ARG A 195 -10.10 1.26 -17.82
CA ARG A 195 -10.42 0.21 -18.80
C ARG A 195 -11.37 -0.83 -18.20
N PRO A 196 -12.28 -1.43 -18.98
CA PRO A 196 -13.31 -2.36 -18.48
C PRO A 196 -12.75 -3.45 -17.55
N GLN A 197 -11.57 -3.96 -17.86
CA GLN A 197 -10.91 -5.04 -17.13
C GLN A 197 -10.57 -4.72 -15.67
N VAL A 198 -10.35 -3.45 -15.33
CA VAL A 198 -10.04 -3.06 -13.94
C VAL A 198 -11.26 -2.57 -13.18
N GLN A 199 -12.41 -2.34 -13.84
CA GLN A 199 -13.57 -1.74 -13.20
C GLN A 199 -14.17 -2.60 -12.10
N GLY A 200 -14.16 -3.93 -12.25
CA GLY A 200 -14.60 -4.83 -11.20
C GLY A 200 -13.78 -4.69 -9.93
N TYR A 201 -12.46 -4.52 -10.07
CA TYR A 201 -11.57 -4.20 -8.94
C TYR A 201 -11.89 -2.83 -8.33
N LEU A 202 -12.02 -1.79 -9.17
CA LEU A 202 -12.34 -0.44 -8.71
C LEU A 202 -13.67 -0.39 -7.96
N ILE A 203 -14.71 -1.05 -8.46
CA ILE A 203 -15.99 -1.19 -7.75
C ILE A 203 -15.78 -1.78 -6.35
N SER A 204 -14.99 -2.85 -6.25
CA SER A 204 -14.77 -3.51 -4.97
C SER A 204 -14.01 -2.65 -3.96
N ILE A 205 -13.01 -1.87 -4.41
CA ILE A 205 -12.23 -1.03 -3.51
C ILE A 205 -12.94 0.28 -3.17
N PHE A 206 -13.80 0.81 -4.04
CA PHE A 206 -14.60 2.00 -3.75
C PHE A 206 -15.65 1.77 -2.65
N GLN A 207 -16.00 0.51 -2.38
CA GLN A 207 -16.86 0.14 -1.26
C GLN A 207 -16.11 0.07 0.08
N VAL A 208 -14.80 0.22 0.09
CA VAL A 208 -14.01 0.17 1.33
C VAL A 208 -14.12 1.50 2.06
N ASP A 209 -14.62 1.47 3.29
CA ASP A 209 -14.62 2.61 4.21
C ASP A 209 -13.47 2.46 5.22
N PRO A 210 -12.32 3.13 5.02
CA PRO A 210 -11.16 2.97 5.88
C PRO A 210 -11.41 3.47 7.32
N VAL A 211 -12.29 4.46 7.49
CA VAL A 211 -12.68 5.00 8.78
C VAL A 211 -13.48 3.97 9.61
N GLN A 212 -14.34 3.20 8.97
CA GLN A 212 -15.06 2.14 9.68
C GLN A 212 -14.14 0.94 9.98
N LEU A 213 -13.28 0.56 9.03
CA LEU A 213 -12.39 -0.59 9.21
C LEU A 213 -11.40 -0.36 10.36
N ILE A 214 -10.79 0.84 10.45
CA ILE A 214 -9.77 1.12 11.47
C ILE A 214 -10.32 1.09 12.89
N LYS A 215 -11.59 1.41 13.11
CA LYS A 215 -12.25 1.34 14.42
C LYS A 215 -12.24 -0.08 15.01
N ASN A 216 -12.31 -1.07 14.16
CA ASN A 216 -12.38 -2.49 14.54
C ASN A 216 -11.00 -3.14 14.65
N VAL A 217 -9.91 -2.41 14.36
CA VAL A 217 -8.55 -2.94 14.48
C VAL A 217 -8.18 -3.10 15.94
N ASN A 218 -7.82 -4.32 16.32
CA ASN A 218 -7.26 -4.62 17.62
C ASN A 218 -5.73 -4.43 17.62
N GLY A 219 -5.19 -3.92 18.74
CA GLY A 219 -3.75 -3.70 18.89
C GLY A 219 -3.26 -2.36 18.36
N PRO A 220 -1.94 -2.14 18.41
CA PRO A 220 -1.31 -0.88 18.05
C PRO A 220 -1.42 -0.58 16.55
N VAL A 221 -1.65 0.70 16.24
CA VAL A 221 -1.68 1.21 14.87
C VAL A 221 -0.75 2.42 14.78
N LEU A 222 0.18 2.39 13.81
CA LEU A 222 0.94 3.57 13.38
C LEU A 222 0.31 4.13 12.11
N ILE A 223 0.02 5.42 12.09
CA ILE A 223 -0.36 6.19 10.90
C ILE A 223 0.81 7.10 10.55
N LEU A 224 1.44 6.87 9.42
CA LEU A 224 2.62 7.60 8.94
C LEU A 224 2.29 8.33 7.66
N GLN A 225 2.44 9.66 7.64
CA GLN A 225 2.07 10.51 6.51
C GLN A 225 3.13 11.57 6.24
N GLY A 226 3.47 11.78 4.97
CA GLY A 226 4.32 12.88 4.54
C GLY A 226 3.51 14.14 4.22
N THR A 227 4.09 15.34 4.47
CA THR A 227 3.41 16.61 4.15
C THR A 227 3.43 16.97 2.66
N ASP A 228 4.39 16.42 1.91
CA ASP A 228 4.57 16.67 0.48
C ASP A 228 4.08 15.50 -0.40
N ASP A 229 3.20 14.68 0.16
CA ASP A 229 2.53 13.62 -0.57
C ASP A 229 1.48 14.23 -1.52
N LEU A 230 1.69 14.05 -2.84
CA LEU A 230 0.81 14.57 -3.90
C LEU A 230 -0.36 13.62 -4.20
N GLN A 231 -0.42 12.44 -3.58
CA GLN A 231 -1.44 11.42 -3.87
C GLN A 231 -2.41 11.22 -2.72
N VAL A 232 -1.90 11.15 -1.49
CA VAL A 232 -2.69 11.00 -0.26
C VAL A 232 -2.31 12.12 0.69
N HIS A 233 -3.27 12.92 1.09
CA HIS A 233 -3.02 14.12 1.85
C HIS A 233 -3.06 13.89 3.36
N THR A 234 -2.59 14.87 4.14
CA THR A 234 -2.59 14.79 5.60
C THR A 234 -3.99 14.71 6.21
N GLU A 235 -5.02 15.15 5.47
CA GLU A 235 -6.44 15.00 5.83
C GLU A 235 -6.84 13.52 5.97
N ASP A 236 -6.26 12.64 5.14
CA ASP A 236 -6.52 11.20 5.20
C ASP A 236 -5.98 10.62 6.51
N ALA A 237 -4.76 10.99 6.89
CA ALA A 237 -4.18 10.59 8.19
C ALA A 237 -5.00 11.13 9.37
N ARG A 238 -5.51 12.37 9.28
CA ARG A 238 -6.40 12.95 10.30
C ARG A 238 -7.73 12.21 10.41
N ALA A 239 -8.32 11.80 9.27
CA ALA A 239 -9.55 11.03 9.27
C ALA A 239 -9.38 9.67 9.97
N LEU A 240 -8.28 8.96 9.66
CA LEU A 240 -7.94 7.69 10.31
C LEU A 240 -7.68 7.87 11.81
N SER A 241 -6.89 8.87 12.21
CA SER A 241 -6.57 9.12 13.62
C SER A 241 -7.79 9.53 14.45
N LYS A 242 -8.71 10.28 13.85
CA LYS A 242 -9.99 10.61 14.51
C LYS A 242 -10.84 9.38 14.75
N ALA A 243 -10.80 8.41 13.85
CA ALA A 243 -11.55 7.16 13.98
C ALA A 243 -10.90 6.17 14.96
N LYS A 244 -9.59 6.25 15.16
CA LYS A 244 -8.81 5.45 16.13
C LYS A 244 -7.90 6.35 16.96
N PRO A 245 -8.45 6.94 18.06
CA PRO A 245 -7.73 7.94 18.86
C PRO A 245 -6.49 7.42 19.59
N ASP A 246 -6.38 6.11 19.79
CA ASP A 246 -5.22 5.43 20.38
C ASP A 246 -4.12 5.10 19.34
N ALA A 247 -4.33 5.41 18.07
CA ALA A 247 -3.30 5.24 17.06
C ALA A 247 -2.15 6.25 17.25
N ILE A 248 -0.94 5.78 17.01
CA ILE A 248 0.26 6.63 16.96
C ILE A 248 0.28 7.33 15.61
N VAL A 249 0.31 8.66 15.61
CA VAL A 249 0.35 9.45 14.36
C VAL A 249 1.71 10.10 14.21
N LYS A 250 2.32 9.92 13.05
CA LYS A 250 3.57 10.58 12.65
C LYS A 250 3.37 11.29 11.30
N VAL A 251 3.38 12.62 11.34
CA VAL A 251 3.38 13.45 10.14
C VAL A 251 4.81 13.94 9.93
N LEU A 252 5.41 13.59 8.80
CA LEU A 252 6.80 13.88 8.48
C LEU A 252 6.88 15.04 7.48
N PRO A 253 7.55 16.15 7.83
CA PRO A 253 7.71 17.29 6.91
C PRO A 253 8.56 16.89 5.70
N ARG A 254 8.23 17.45 4.55
CA ARG A 254 8.94 17.30 3.28
C ARG A 254 9.06 15.84 2.79
N VAL A 255 8.23 14.94 3.28
CA VAL A 255 8.19 13.56 2.82
C VAL A 255 7.08 13.38 1.80
N ASN A 256 7.40 12.77 0.66
CA ASN A 256 6.47 12.53 -0.42
C ASN A 256 5.92 11.09 -0.41
N HIS A 257 5.06 10.76 -1.40
CA HIS A 257 4.39 9.46 -1.48
C HIS A 257 5.34 8.26 -1.58
N VAL A 258 6.50 8.42 -2.24
CA VAL A 258 7.51 7.36 -2.35
C VAL A 258 8.55 7.38 -1.22
N LEU A 259 8.19 8.04 -0.10
CA LEU A 259 8.97 8.09 1.14
C LEU A 259 10.34 8.76 1.00
N LYS A 260 10.46 9.70 0.08
CA LYS A 260 11.68 10.49 -0.12
C LYS A 260 11.52 11.88 0.47
N GLU A 261 12.61 12.43 0.99
CA GLU A 261 12.65 13.84 1.36
C GLU A 261 12.77 14.68 0.08
N VAL A 262 11.93 15.71 -0.02
CA VAL A 262 11.87 16.63 -1.17
C VAL A 262 11.84 18.06 -0.68
N PRO A 263 12.30 19.05 -1.49
CA PRO A 263 12.12 20.45 -1.14
C PRO A 263 10.63 20.79 -1.01
N GLU A 264 10.28 21.50 0.06
CA GLU A 264 8.89 21.91 0.35
C GLU A 264 8.29 22.68 -0.83
N GLY A 265 7.12 22.23 -1.29
CA GLY A 265 6.37 22.87 -2.37
C GLY A 265 6.98 22.73 -3.78
N ASP A 266 8.14 22.07 -3.94
CA ASP A 266 8.72 21.83 -5.27
C ASP A 266 8.12 20.57 -5.90
N THR A 267 6.97 20.73 -6.57
CA THR A 267 6.28 19.63 -7.27
C THR A 267 7.17 18.95 -8.31
N GLN A 268 8.06 19.66 -8.98
CA GLN A 268 8.94 19.06 -10.00
C GLN A 268 10.02 18.18 -9.37
N ALA A 269 10.66 18.65 -8.30
CA ALA A 269 11.61 17.83 -7.55
C ALA A 269 10.92 16.60 -6.95
N ASN A 270 9.71 16.78 -6.43
CA ASN A 270 8.88 15.71 -5.92
C ASN A 270 8.64 14.63 -6.99
N LEU A 271 8.12 14.99 -8.14
CA LEU A 271 7.87 14.04 -9.24
C LEU A 271 9.16 13.39 -9.76
N ARG A 272 10.28 14.15 -9.88
CA ARG A 272 11.57 13.57 -10.29
C ARG A 272 12.06 12.49 -9.34
N SER A 273 11.79 12.62 -8.04
CA SER A 273 12.23 11.64 -7.03
C SER A 273 11.65 10.23 -7.23
N TYR A 274 10.50 10.11 -7.89
CA TYR A 274 9.87 8.82 -8.21
C TYR A 274 10.74 7.95 -9.15
N ALA A 275 11.57 8.58 -9.97
CA ALA A 275 12.50 7.88 -10.87
C ALA A 275 13.91 7.70 -10.27
N GLN A 276 14.19 8.26 -9.09
CA GLN A 276 15.51 8.26 -8.47
C GLN A 276 15.70 7.05 -7.55
N ARG A 277 16.35 6.02 -8.08
CA ARG A 277 16.58 4.75 -7.39
C ARG A 277 17.46 4.85 -6.15
N ASP A 278 18.46 5.74 -6.21
CA ASP A 278 19.54 5.83 -5.21
C ASP A 278 19.26 6.89 -4.14
N LEU A 279 18.15 7.63 -4.27
CA LEU A 279 17.75 8.56 -3.23
C LEU A 279 17.34 7.77 -1.97
N PRO A 280 17.90 8.06 -0.79
CA PRO A 280 17.56 7.35 0.44
C PRO A 280 16.10 7.60 0.85
N LEU A 281 15.60 6.79 1.78
CA LEU A 281 14.35 7.09 2.47
C LEU A 281 14.52 8.38 3.30
N ALA A 282 13.42 9.12 3.41
CA ALA A 282 13.38 10.31 4.26
C ALA A 282 13.66 9.94 5.73
N GLN A 283 14.39 10.81 6.41
CA GLN A 283 14.64 10.66 7.84
C GLN A 283 13.31 10.64 8.61
N GLY A 284 13.21 9.80 9.62
CA GLY A 284 12.01 9.63 10.44
C GLY A 284 11.06 8.53 9.98
N VAL A 285 11.11 8.09 8.72
CA VAL A 285 10.26 6.99 8.23
C VAL A 285 10.59 5.69 8.95
N VAL A 286 11.86 5.31 8.94
CA VAL A 286 12.31 4.05 9.54
C VAL A 286 12.22 4.11 11.06
N GLU A 287 12.61 5.23 11.65
CA GLU A 287 12.56 5.47 13.09
C GLU A 287 11.15 5.35 13.65
N ALA A 288 10.16 5.91 12.96
CA ALA A 288 8.75 5.81 13.36
C ALA A 288 8.26 4.35 13.36
N ILE A 289 8.65 3.58 12.35
CA ILE A 289 8.28 2.17 12.24
C ILE A 289 8.97 1.33 13.35
N VAL A 290 10.28 1.53 13.52
CA VAL A 290 11.06 0.80 14.55
C VAL A 290 10.51 1.06 15.94
N ALA A 291 10.17 2.31 16.26
CA ALA A 291 9.65 2.69 17.58
C ALA A 291 8.33 1.99 17.96
N VAL A 292 7.56 1.52 16.97
CA VAL A 292 6.30 0.79 17.21
C VAL A 292 6.50 -0.71 17.17
N VAL A 293 7.38 -1.21 16.31
CA VAL A 293 7.65 -2.64 16.15
C VAL A 293 8.53 -3.19 17.27
N LYS A 294 9.43 -2.35 17.81
CA LYS A 294 10.34 -2.66 18.92
C LYS A 294 10.26 -1.55 19.98
N PRO A 295 9.16 -1.45 20.75
CA PRO A 295 8.94 -0.41 21.74
C PRO A 295 9.91 -0.45 22.92
#